data_1ab9e87df008c107ca5c45d0dcecbd89
#
_entry.id   1ab9e87df008c107ca5c45d0dcecbd89
#
_cell.length_a   1.000
_cell.length_b   1.000
_cell.length_c   1.000
_cell.angle_alpha   90.00
_cell.angle_beta   90.00
_cell.angle_gamma   90.00
#
_symmetry.space_group_name_H-M   'P 1'
#
loop_
_entity.id
_entity.type
_entity.pdbx_description
1 polymer ?
#
loop_
_entity_poly.entity_id
_entity_poly.type
_entity_poly.pdbx_seq_one_letter_code
_entity_poly.pdbx_strand_id
1 'polypeptide(L)'
;MHRRQIVLSIFLAALFVMASFPAVAQHDTSPLIGVMWNDVDRKILTKSIDKDEAVELLKQYEKPVKAFFRKMGGNEVRRNKWVFPLTNYSSISYRDEGNDFLLGDYDYFQGSNTKGHPAHDIMINDANKDLLDDSTGKPVDVVSMGSGVVVSVDTTWQPGSKLRGGKFVKIFDVTNSGIFYYSHLSKIFVYPGLIVNAGQKIGEVGRTGRKTILPGGKTHLHIGFLRSENGYPVPEEFIDDLRRSELKVK
;
A
#
# COMPACT_ATOMS: atom_id res chain seq x y z
N MET A 1 25.82 95.69 -7.80
CA MET A 1 24.54 95.05 -7.44
C MET A 1 24.58 93.63 -7.98
N HIS A 2 24.88 92.67 -7.13
CA HIS A 2 24.96 91.25 -7.54
C HIS A 2 23.78 90.48 -6.87
N ARG A 3 22.88 89.99 -7.71
CA ARG A 3 21.79 89.11 -7.27
C ARG A 3 22.35 87.69 -7.20
N ARG A 4 22.35 87.10 -6.03
CA ARG A 4 22.58 85.67 -5.83
C ARG A 4 21.30 84.91 -6.07
N GLN A 5 21.36 83.97 -7.01
CA GLN A 5 20.32 82.97 -7.20
C GLN A 5 20.55 81.81 -6.22
N ILE A 6 19.54 81.47 -5.44
CA ILE A 6 19.50 80.30 -4.58
C ILE A 6 18.87 79.19 -5.40
N VAL A 7 19.65 78.15 -5.69
CA VAL A 7 19.16 76.87 -6.29
C VAL A 7 18.67 75.95 -5.19
N LEU A 8 17.36 75.75 -5.18
CA LEU A 8 16.71 74.82 -4.22
C LEU A 8 16.70 73.42 -4.84
N SER A 9 17.58 72.54 -4.32
CA SER A 9 17.62 71.11 -4.72
C SER A 9 16.55 70.33 -3.96
N ILE A 10 15.50 69.90 -4.67
CA ILE A 10 14.47 69.01 -4.11
C ILE A 10 14.97 67.58 -4.24
N PHE A 11 15.32 66.94 -3.11
CA PHE A 11 15.54 65.52 -3.05
C PHE A 11 14.20 64.77 -3.01
N LEU A 12 13.87 64.09 -4.10
CA LEU A 12 12.72 63.21 -4.19
C LEU A 12 13.11 61.84 -3.60
N ALA A 13 12.72 61.57 -2.36
CA ALA A 13 12.89 60.24 -1.73
C ALA A 13 11.81 59.28 -2.30
N ALA A 14 12.23 58.38 -3.16
CA ALA A 14 11.34 57.31 -3.63
C ALA A 14 11.18 56.26 -2.52
N LEU A 15 10.01 56.25 -1.90
CA LEU A 15 9.60 55.23 -0.93
C LEU A 15 9.31 53.89 -1.67
N PHE A 16 10.23 52.96 -1.65
CA PHE A 16 10.00 51.61 -2.16
C PHE A 16 9.10 50.87 -1.14
N VAL A 17 7.80 50.82 -1.38
CA VAL A 17 6.87 49.95 -0.67
C VAL A 17 7.10 48.55 -1.18
N MET A 18 7.86 47.74 -0.44
CA MET A 18 7.92 46.30 -0.63
C MET A 18 6.55 45.71 -0.27
N ALA A 19 5.71 45.46 -1.24
CA ALA A 19 4.51 44.69 -1.08
C ALA A 19 4.96 43.24 -0.77
N SER A 20 4.89 42.82 0.51
CA SER A 20 5.01 41.43 0.89
C SER A 20 3.78 40.70 0.36
N PHE A 21 3.93 39.99 -0.76
CA PHE A 21 2.93 39.01 -1.19
C PHE A 21 2.79 37.95 -0.10
N PRO A 22 1.57 37.64 0.36
CA PRO A 22 1.38 36.54 1.27
C PRO A 22 1.89 35.28 0.55
N ALA A 23 2.78 34.52 1.20
CA ALA A 23 3.18 33.20 0.73
C ALA A 23 1.89 32.41 0.49
N VAL A 24 1.66 32.03 -0.75
CA VAL A 24 0.57 31.10 -1.09
C VAL A 24 0.77 29.89 -0.19
N ALA A 25 -0.18 29.66 0.72
CA ALA A 25 -0.16 28.49 1.57
C ALA A 25 -0.04 27.29 0.64
N GLN A 26 1.11 26.61 0.70
CA GLN A 26 1.35 25.41 -0.05
C GLN A 26 0.30 24.41 0.47
N HIS A 27 -0.76 24.15 -0.31
CA HIS A 27 -1.77 23.17 0.04
C HIS A 27 -1.06 21.87 0.38
N ASP A 28 -1.22 21.37 1.60
CA ASP A 28 -0.67 20.12 2.06
C ASP A 28 -1.31 18.97 1.27
N THR A 29 -0.66 18.58 0.16
CA THR A 29 -1.10 17.48 -0.70
C THR A 29 -0.72 16.10 -0.11
N SER A 30 -0.13 16.09 1.07
CA SER A 30 0.37 14.87 1.72
C SER A 30 -0.67 13.75 1.87
N PRO A 31 -1.94 14.01 2.26
CA PRO A 31 -2.97 12.95 2.30
C PRO A 31 -3.35 12.44 0.91
N LEU A 32 -3.16 13.25 -0.14
CA LEU A 32 -3.51 12.87 -1.51
C LEU A 32 -2.54 11.87 -2.11
N ILE A 33 -1.32 11.73 -1.57
CA ILE A 33 -0.30 10.85 -2.16
C ILE A 33 -0.75 9.39 -2.24
N GLY A 34 -1.44 8.88 -1.21
CA GLY A 34 -2.01 7.54 -1.23
C GLY A 34 -3.13 7.39 -2.28
N VAL A 35 -3.93 8.43 -2.49
CA VAL A 35 -4.98 8.45 -3.52
C VAL A 35 -4.36 8.49 -4.92
N MET A 36 -3.32 9.28 -5.13
CA MET A 36 -2.59 9.35 -6.40
C MET A 36 -1.92 8.00 -6.72
N TRP A 37 -1.32 7.36 -5.74
CA TRP A 37 -0.75 6.01 -5.90
C TRP A 37 -1.82 5.00 -6.27
N ASN A 38 -2.96 5.02 -5.58
CA ASN A 38 -4.11 4.15 -5.87
C ASN A 38 -4.61 4.34 -7.31
N ASP A 39 -4.64 5.57 -7.84
CA ASP A 39 -5.02 5.83 -9.23
C ASP A 39 -4.04 5.18 -10.22
N VAL A 40 -2.74 5.35 -10.01
CA VAL A 40 -1.70 4.69 -10.83
C VAL A 40 -1.82 3.17 -10.76
N ASP A 41 -2.01 2.60 -9.57
CA ASP A 41 -2.18 1.16 -9.40
C ASP A 41 -3.42 0.62 -10.14
N ARG A 42 -4.53 1.36 -10.10
CA ARG A 42 -5.74 1.03 -10.89
C ARG A 42 -5.49 1.07 -12.39
N LYS A 43 -4.73 2.06 -12.87
CA LYS A 43 -4.32 2.13 -14.29
C LYS A 43 -3.43 0.96 -14.69
N ILE A 44 -2.51 0.53 -13.83
CA ILE A 44 -1.71 -0.69 -14.04
C ILE A 44 -2.61 -1.91 -14.12
N LEU A 45 -3.57 -2.08 -13.19
CA LEU A 45 -4.50 -3.22 -13.17
C LEU A 45 -5.36 -3.30 -14.43
N THR A 46 -5.75 -2.17 -15.00
CA THR A 46 -6.57 -2.06 -16.23
C THR A 46 -5.75 -1.94 -17.50
N LYS A 47 -4.42 -1.87 -17.39
CA LYS A 47 -3.48 -1.63 -18.51
C LYS A 47 -3.77 -0.33 -19.28
N SER A 48 -4.16 0.72 -18.57
CA SER A 48 -4.45 2.06 -19.14
C SER A 48 -3.34 3.09 -18.89
N ILE A 49 -2.17 2.63 -18.46
CA ILE A 49 -0.94 3.43 -18.31
C ILE A 49 0.23 2.67 -18.93
N ASP A 50 1.18 3.40 -19.51
CA ASP A 50 2.45 2.82 -19.95
C ASP A 50 3.31 2.38 -18.76
N LYS A 51 4.13 1.34 -18.98
CA LYS A 51 4.98 0.77 -17.94
C LYS A 51 6.01 1.76 -17.41
N ASP A 52 6.71 2.44 -18.32
CA ASP A 52 7.79 3.37 -17.94
C ASP A 52 7.22 4.59 -17.23
N GLU A 53 6.06 5.10 -17.69
CA GLU A 53 5.31 6.15 -17.02
C GLU A 53 4.90 5.71 -15.60
N ALA A 54 4.37 4.50 -15.45
CA ALA A 54 3.96 4.00 -14.16
C ALA A 54 5.14 3.84 -13.19
N VAL A 55 6.27 3.30 -13.65
CA VAL A 55 7.52 3.18 -12.85
C VAL A 55 7.98 4.55 -12.37
N GLU A 56 8.02 5.54 -13.25
CA GLU A 56 8.48 6.89 -12.90
C GLU A 56 7.54 7.55 -11.89
N LEU A 57 6.22 7.41 -12.02
CA LEU A 57 5.25 7.91 -11.06
C LEU A 57 5.40 7.23 -9.69
N LEU A 58 5.51 5.90 -9.63
CA LEU A 58 5.70 5.17 -8.38
C LEU A 58 6.99 5.61 -7.68
N LYS A 59 8.09 5.78 -8.42
CA LYS A 59 9.35 6.31 -7.91
C LYS A 59 9.20 7.72 -7.34
N GLN A 60 8.50 8.61 -8.05
CA GLN A 60 8.23 9.97 -7.58
C GLN A 60 7.39 9.99 -6.29
N TYR A 61 6.50 9.02 -6.09
CA TYR A 61 5.62 8.97 -4.91
C TYR A 61 6.31 8.42 -3.65
N GLU A 62 7.39 7.67 -3.75
CA GLU A 62 8.05 7.06 -2.59
C GLU A 62 8.51 8.08 -1.55
N LYS A 63 9.22 9.13 -1.97
CA LYS A 63 9.73 10.16 -1.06
C LYS A 63 8.60 10.94 -0.37
N PRO A 64 7.58 11.44 -1.08
CA PRO A 64 6.40 12.07 -0.48
C PRO A 64 5.64 11.16 0.50
N VAL A 65 5.42 9.88 0.17
CA VAL A 65 4.73 8.91 1.05
C VAL A 65 5.51 8.72 2.36
N LYS A 66 6.83 8.55 2.28
CA LYS A 66 7.70 8.43 3.47
C LYS A 66 7.68 9.71 4.32
N ALA A 67 7.71 10.87 3.68
CA ALA A 67 7.66 12.16 4.37
C ALA A 67 6.29 12.37 5.06
N PHE A 68 5.19 12.03 4.38
CA PHE A 68 3.85 12.08 4.94
C PHE A 68 3.72 11.19 6.18
N PHE A 69 4.13 9.92 6.07
CA PHE A 69 4.09 8.97 7.18
C PHE A 69 4.80 9.51 8.44
N ARG A 70 6.04 10.02 8.27
CA ARG A 70 6.83 10.57 9.38
C ARG A 70 6.22 11.84 9.95
N LYS A 71 5.75 12.76 9.10
CA LYS A 71 5.08 14.00 9.51
C LYS A 71 3.86 13.74 10.38
N MET A 72 3.12 12.69 10.06
CA MET A 72 1.92 12.29 10.81
C MET A 72 2.20 11.42 12.04
N GLY A 73 3.47 11.23 12.40
CA GLY A 73 3.85 10.45 13.59
C GLY A 73 3.72 8.94 13.42
N GLY A 74 3.81 8.43 12.18
CA GLY A 74 3.77 7.00 11.91
C GLY A 74 4.90 6.24 12.63
N ASN A 75 4.58 5.09 13.20
CA ASN A 75 5.52 4.26 13.95
C ASN A 75 6.34 3.39 13.00
N GLU A 76 7.64 3.67 12.85
CA GLU A 76 8.56 2.92 11.99
C GLU A 76 8.86 1.53 12.57
N VAL A 77 8.57 0.48 11.81
CA VAL A 77 8.77 -0.92 12.21
C VAL A 77 9.77 -1.60 11.28
N ARG A 78 10.89 -2.07 11.84
CA ARG A 78 11.90 -2.83 11.09
C ARG A 78 11.38 -4.22 10.76
N ARG A 79 11.87 -4.84 9.68
CA ARG A 79 11.48 -6.16 9.17
C ARG A 79 11.48 -7.26 10.24
N ASN A 80 12.47 -7.28 11.12
CA ASN A 80 12.55 -8.25 12.21
C ASN A 80 11.51 -8.03 13.34
N LYS A 81 10.69 -6.98 13.23
CA LYS A 81 9.57 -6.65 14.13
C LYS A 81 8.21 -6.73 13.44
N TRP A 82 8.16 -7.18 12.19
CA TRP A 82 6.90 -7.48 11.53
C TRP A 82 6.05 -8.42 12.38
N VAL A 83 4.73 -8.27 12.31
CA VAL A 83 3.76 -9.10 13.02
C VAL A 83 3.08 -10.07 12.08
N PHE A 84 2.61 -11.20 12.58
CA PHE A 84 1.87 -12.15 11.78
C PHE A 84 0.55 -11.54 11.29
N PRO A 85 0.18 -11.69 10.01
CA PRO A 85 -0.90 -10.92 9.41
C PRO A 85 -2.30 -11.41 9.72
N LEU A 86 -2.48 -12.51 10.43
CA LEU A 86 -3.78 -13.08 10.82
C LEU A 86 -3.91 -13.27 12.33
N THR A 87 -5.11 -13.08 12.86
CA THR A 87 -5.42 -13.35 14.27
C THR A 87 -5.67 -14.82 14.55
N ASN A 88 -6.00 -15.61 13.54
CA ASN A 88 -6.10 -17.07 13.59
C ASN A 88 -5.81 -17.67 12.21
N TYR A 89 -5.29 -18.90 12.16
CA TYR A 89 -4.98 -19.59 10.91
C TYR A 89 -4.82 -21.09 11.14
N SER A 90 -4.86 -21.90 10.07
CA SER A 90 -4.66 -23.34 10.11
C SER A 90 -3.29 -23.76 9.57
N SER A 91 -2.84 -23.16 8.49
CA SER A 91 -1.52 -23.43 7.91
C SER A 91 -1.01 -22.25 7.07
N ILE A 92 0.32 -22.15 6.95
CA ILE A 92 0.97 -21.33 5.94
C ILE A 92 1.22 -22.25 4.75
N SER A 93 0.69 -21.85 3.57
CA SER A 93 0.68 -22.67 2.37
C SER A 93 -0.19 -23.93 2.45
N TYR A 94 -0.67 -24.35 1.31
CA TYR A 94 -1.38 -25.63 1.10
C TYR A 94 -0.48 -26.71 0.49
N ARG A 95 0.81 -26.43 0.29
CA ARG A 95 1.82 -27.35 -0.28
C ARG A 95 2.57 -28.06 0.81
N ASP A 96 2.93 -29.32 0.55
CA ASP A 96 3.61 -30.18 1.53
C ASP A 96 4.96 -29.60 1.95
N GLU A 97 5.68 -28.91 1.05
CA GLU A 97 6.96 -28.26 1.35
C GLU A 97 6.80 -26.97 2.19
N GLY A 98 5.55 -26.50 2.40
CA GLY A 98 5.26 -25.34 3.22
C GLY A 98 5.74 -24.00 2.62
N ASN A 99 6.06 -23.98 1.32
CA ASN A 99 6.39 -22.77 0.57
C ASN A 99 5.73 -22.81 -0.80
N ASP A 100 4.89 -21.81 -1.08
CA ASP A 100 4.13 -21.66 -2.33
C ASP A 100 4.56 -20.43 -3.15
N PHE A 101 5.68 -19.81 -2.79
CA PHE A 101 6.25 -18.71 -3.56
C PHE A 101 6.78 -19.20 -4.91
N LEU A 102 6.20 -18.70 -6.00
CA LEU A 102 6.56 -19.05 -7.37
C LEU A 102 6.65 -17.77 -8.20
N LEU A 103 7.87 -17.32 -8.47
CA LEU A 103 8.06 -16.10 -9.25
C LEU A 103 7.51 -16.24 -10.68
N GLY A 104 7.90 -17.32 -11.40
CA GLY A 104 7.48 -17.52 -12.79
C GLY A 104 7.73 -16.30 -13.67
N ASP A 105 6.80 -16.04 -14.59
CA ASP A 105 6.83 -14.85 -15.45
C ASP A 105 6.05 -13.68 -14.79
N TYR A 106 6.28 -13.41 -13.51
CA TYR A 106 5.62 -12.32 -12.83
C TYR A 106 6.11 -10.97 -13.34
N ASP A 107 5.19 -10.10 -13.70
CA ASP A 107 5.44 -8.68 -13.93
C ASP A 107 4.29 -7.88 -13.31
N TYR A 108 4.61 -7.03 -12.34
CA TYR A 108 3.65 -6.16 -11.66
C TYR A 108 2.80 -5.35 -12.64
N PHE A 109 3.42 -4.86 -13.72
CA PHE A 109 2.78 -4.02 -14.72
C PHE A 109 1.91 -4.79 -15.72
N GLN A 110 1.86 -6.12 -15.63
CA GLN A 110 0.87 -6.93 -16.33
C GLN A 110 -0.49 -6.97 -15.61
N GLY A 111 -0.58 -6.37 -14.42
CA GLY A 111 -1.81 -6.30 -13.64
C GLY A 111 -2.44 -7.69 -13.45
N SER A 112 -3.74 -7.83 -13.74
CA SER A 112 -4.45 -9.11 -13.62
C SER A 112 -4.04 -10.20 -14.62
N ASN A 113 -3.16 -9.90 -15.59
CA ASN A 113 -2.66 -10.88 -16.56
C ASN A 113 -1.29 -11.46 -16.16
N THR A 114 -0.66 -10.94 -15.12
CA THR A 114 0.60 -11.48 -14.61
C THR A 114 0.49 -12.96 -14.28
N LYS A 115 1.57 -13.70 -14.47
CA LYS A 115 1.68 -15.13 -14.13
C LYS A 115 2.43 -15.28 -12.79
N GLY A 116 2.62 -16.52 -12.37
CA GLY A 116 3.30 -16.83 -11.11
C GLY A 116 2.40 -16.68 -9.88
N HIS A 117 3.01 -16.89 -8.72
CA HIS A 117 2.42 -16.76 -7.38
C HIS A 117 3.50 -16.22 -6.43
N PRO A 118 3.94 -14.95 -6.59
CA PRO A 118 5.00 -14.36 -5.77
C PRO A 118 4.44 -13.91 -4.41
N ALA A 119 3.90 -14.86 -3.65
CA ALA A 119 3.19 -14.64 -2.41
C ALA A 119 3.09 -15.92 -1.59
N HIS A 120 2.59 -15.81 -0.37
CA HIS A 120 2.24 -16.93 0.49
C HIS A 120 0.74 -16.93 0.75
N ASP A 121 0.13 -18.12 0.73
CA ASP A 121 -1.27 -18.31 1.09
C ASP A 121 -1.36 -18.80 2.53
N ILE A 122 -2.09 -18.06 3.38
CA ILE A 122 -2.29 -18.42 4.78
C ILE A 122 -3.74 -18.86 4.94
N MET A 123 -3.92 -20.16 5.22
CA MET A 123 -5.24 -20.83 5.27
C MET A 123 -5.92 -20.61 6.61
N ILE A 124 -7.24 -20.54 6.59
CA ILE A 124 -8.09 -20.70 7.78
C ILE A 124 -8.91 -21.99 7.67
N ASN A 125 -9.46 -22.46 8.80
CA ASN A 125 -10.43 -23.55 8.80
C ASN A 125 -11.81 -22.99 8.42
N ASP A 126 -12.31 -23.31 7.24
CA ASP A 126 -13.62 -22.90 6.73
C ASP A 126 -14.10 -23.95 5.72
N ALA A 127 -14.54 -25.09 6.22
CA ALA A 127 -14.94 -26.24 5.41
C ALA A 127 -16.28 -25.99 4.70
N ASN A 128 -17.20 -25.30 5.39
CA ASN A 128 -18.54 -24.97 4.86
C ASN A 128 -18.56 -23.74 3.96
N LYS A 129 -17.43 -22.98 3.91
CA LYS A 129 -17.21 -21.79 3.07
C LYS A 129 -18.14 -20.61 3.39
N ASP A 130 -18.47 -20.44 4.67
CA ASP A 130 -19.25 -19.31 5.16
C ASP A 130 -18.43 -18.09 5.56
N LEU A 131 -17.09 -18.18 5.40
CA LEU A 131 -16.08 -17.16 5.72
C LEU A 131 -15.85 -16.98 7.24
N LEU A 132 -16.33 -17.92 8.03
CA LEU A 132 -16.04 -18.00 9.46
C LEU A 132 -15.02 -19.11 9.70
N ASP A 133 -14.17 -18.94 10.69
CA ASP A 133 -13.28 -20.00 11.13
C ASP A 133 -14.08 -21.04 11.91
N ASP A 134 -14.05 -22.30 11.48
CA ASP A 134 -14.86 -23.41 12.03
C ASP A 134 -14.59 -23.66 13.54
N SER A 135 -13.40 -23.30 14.04
CA SER A 135 -13.04 -23.50 15.45
C SER A 135 -13.57 -22.40 16.35
N THR A 136 -13.74 -21.19 15.82
CA THR A 136 -14.14 -20.01 16.59
C THR A 136 -15.54 -19.52 16.28
N GLY A 137 -16.10 -19.88 15.11
CA GLY A 137 -17.36 -19.37 14.59
C GLY A 137 -17.31 -17.88 14.26
N LYS A 138 -16.11 -17.30 14.03
CA LYS A 138 -15.92 -15.85 13.80
C LYS A 138 -15.10 -15.61 12.53
N PRO A 139 -15.29 -14.44 11.90
CA PRO A 139 -14.37 -13.99 10.85
C PRO A 139 -12.94 -13.89 11.38
N VAL A 140 -11.94 -14.21 10.56
CA VAL A 140 -10.53 -14.03 10.91
C VAL A 140 -10.08 -12.65 10.45
N ASP A 141 -9.54 -11.87 11.38
CA ASP A 141 -9.03 -10.53 11.10
C ASP A 141 -7.70 -10.60 10.35
N VAL A 142 -7.61 -9.76 9.32
CA VAL A 142 -6.34 -9.45 8.64
C VAL A 142 -5.78 -8.18 9.26
N VAL A 143 -4.54 -8.25 9.73
CA VAL A 143 -3.82 -7.12 10.31
C VAL A 143 -2.62 -6.73 9.45
N SER A 144 -2.22 -5.46 9.50
CA SER A 144 -1.03 -5.00 8.78
C SER A 144 0.23 -5.65 9.37
N MET A 145 1.03 -6.31 8.54
CA MET A 145 2.27 -6.95 8.96
C MET A 145 3.36 -5.95 9.34
N GLY A 146 3.47 -4.86 8.60
CA GLY A 146 4.34 -3.72 8.86
C GLY A 146 3.55 -2.44 9.11
N SER A 147 4.26 -1.33 9.36
CA SER A 147 3.66 0.00 9.45
C SER A 147 3.89 0.80 8.18
N GLY A 148 2.89 1.55 7.75
CA GLY A 148 3.01 2.29 6.49
C GLY A 148 1.79 3.10 6.11
N VAL A 149 1.68 3.38 4.83
CA VAL A 149 0.56 4.11 4.22
C VAL A 149 -0.20 3.18 3.29
N VAL A 150 -1.52 3.16 3.40
CA VAL A 150 -2.38 2.47 2.43
C VAL A 150 -2.27 3.17 1.09
N VAL A 151 -1.76 2.48 0.07
CA VAL A 151 -1.48 3.05 -1.25
C VAL A 151 -2.40 2.52 -2.35
N SER A 152 -3.09 1.41 -2.12
CA SER A 152 -4.11 0.93 -3.06
C SER A 152 -5.13 0.04 -2.37
N VAL A 153 -6.39 0.14 -2.81
CA VAL A 153 -7.51 -0.66 -2.31
C VAL A 153 -8.46 -0.98 -3.46
N ASP A 154 -8.95 -2.21 -3.52
CA ASP A 154 -10.12 -2.55 -4.33
C ASP A 154 -11.21 -3.17 -3.45
N THR A 155 -12.32 -2.48 -3.33
CA THR A 155 -13.53 -2.92 -2.63
C THR A 155 -14.66 -3.32 -3.59
N THR A 156 -14.45 -3.09 -4.90
CA THR A 156 -15.50 -3.14 -5.91
C THR A 156 -15.65 -4.51 -6.58
N TRP A 157 -14.73 -5.43 -6.31
CA TRP A 157 -14.75 -6.76 -6.90
C TRP A 157 -16.09 -7.47 -6.71
N GLN A 158 -16.59 -8.08 -7.78
CA GLN A 158 -17.78 -8.91 -7.79
C GLN A 158 -17.50 -10.23 -8.53
N PRO A 159 -18.25 -11.31 -8.29
CA PRO A 159 -18.18 -12.53 -9.11
C PRO A 159 -18.30 -12.20 -10.59
N GLY A 160 -17.44 -12.82 -11.41
CA GLY A 160 -17.32 -12.51 -12.85
C GLY A 160 -16.25 -11.45 -13.18
N SER A 161 -15.71 -10.74 -12.20
CA SER A 161 -14.59 -9.83 -12.40
C SER A 161 -13.34 -10.57 -12.87
N LYS A 162 -12.56 -9.92 -13.76
CA LYS A 162 -11.28 -10.44 -14.24
C LYS A 162 -10.15 -10.28 -13.21
N LEU A 163 -10.35 -9.50 -12.14
CA LEU A 163 -9.35 -9.29 -11.10
C LEU A 163 -9.05 -10.61 -10.35
N ARG A 164 -7.80 -11.05 -10.42
CA ARG A 164 -7.36 -12.32 -9.82
C ARG A 164 -7.40 -12.28 -8.30
N GLY A 165 -6.91 -11.20 -7.70
CA GLY A 165 -6.78 -11.03 -6.26
C GLY A 165 -8.09 -10.71 -5.53
N GLY A 166 -9.19 -10.45 -6.25
CA GLY A 166 -10.44 -10.07 -5.60
C GLY A 166 -10.35 -8.71 -4.91
N LYS A 167 -11.01 -8.58 -3.76
CA LYS A 167 -10.84 -7.41 -2.90
C LYS A 167 -9.45 -7.45 -2.26
N PHE A 168 -8.76 -6.32 -2.24
CA PHE A 168 -7.38 -6.27 -1.75
C PHE A 168 -7.02 -4.93 -1.11
N VAL A 169 -5.94 -4.95 -0.33
CA VAL A 169 -5.27 -3.77 0.23
C VAL A 169 -3.79 -3.87 -0.12
N LYS A 170 -3.19 -2.75 -0.54
CA LYS A 170 -1.73 -2.59 -0.64
C LYS A 170 -1.27 -1.51 0.33
N ILE A 171 -0.22 -1.81 1.09
CA ILE A 171 0.36 -0.92 2.09
C ILE A 171 1.83 -0.73 1.75
N PHE A 172 2.26 0.52 1.55
CA PHE A 172 3.67 0.84 1.41
C PHE A 172 4.32 0.87 2.79
N ASP A 173 5.13 -0.14 3.09
CA ASP A 173 5.96 -0.20 4.31
C ASP A 173 7.10 0.82 4.19
N VAL A 174 6.99 1.89 4.94
CA VAL A 174 7.88 3.05 4.84
C VAL A 174 9.30 2.72 5.26
N THR A 175 9.46 1.91 6.30
CA THR A 175 10.77 1.56 6.87
C THR A 175 11.54 0.61 5.96
N ASN A 176 10.85 -0.37 5.38
CA ASN A 176 11.47 -1.43 4.61
C ASN A 176 11.38 -1.20 3.09
N SER A 177 10.78 -0.06 2.68
CA SER A 177 10.70 0.38 1.28
C SER A 177 10.10 -0.68 0.36
N GLY A 178 8.93 -1.19 0.70
CA GLY A 178 8.24 -2.21 -0.09
C GLY A 178 6.73 -2.14 0.09
N ILE A 179 6.02 -2.90 -0.71
CA ILE A 179 4.57 -2.93 -0.74
C ILE A 179 4.10 -4.29 -0.25
N PHE A 180 3.39 -4.33 0.86
CA PHE A 180 2.59 -5.49 1.23
C PHE A 180 1.31 -5.52 0.40
N TYR A 181 0.97 -6.68 -0.14
CA TYR A 181 -0.24 -6.95 -0.88
C TYR A 181 -1.07 -8.02 -0.15
N TYR A 182 -2.24 -7.63 0.36
CA TYR A 182 -3.20 -8.49 1.06
C TYR A 182 -4.41 -8.69 0.16
N SER A 183 -4.73 -9.91 -0.26
CA SER A 183 -5.81 -10.14 -1.19
C SER A 183 -6.75 -11.28 -0.79
N HIS A 184 -7.79 -11.51 -1.60
CA HIS A 184 -8.93 -12.39 -1.34
C HIS A 184 -9.83 -11.99 -0.17
N LEU A 185 -9.77 -10.72 0.26
CA LEU A 185 -10.48 -10.21 1.43
C LEU A 185 -12.00 -10.28 1.26
N SER A 186 -12.73 -10.58 2.35
CA SER A 186 -14.19 -10.45 2.42
C SER A 186 -14.62 -9.02 2.70
N LYS A 187 -13.95 -8.37 3.67
CA LYS A 187 -14.17 -6.97 4.06
C LYS A 187 -12.86 -6.20 4.15
N ILE A 188 -12.95 -4.89 3.94
CA ILE A 188 -11.82 -3.94 4.03
C ILE A 188 -12.26 -2.79 4.91
N PHE A 189 -11.39 -2.36 5.84
CA PHE A 189 -11.66 -1.30 6.83
C PHE A 189 -10.75 -0.08 6.69
N VAL A 190 -9.95 -0.05 5.64
CA VAL A 190 -8.96 1.01 5.36
C VAL A 190 -9.18 1.61 3.98
N TYR A 191 -8.59 2.77 3.73
CA TYR A 191 -8.71 3.52 2.48
C TYR A 191 -7.36 4.13 2.07
N PRO A 192 -7.15 4.46 0.79
CA PRO A 192 -5.90 5.06 0.31
C PRO A 192 -5.57 6.36 1.06
N GLY A 193 -4.31 6.49 1.51
CA GLY A 193 -3.81 7.60 2.31
C GLY A 193 -3.91 7.40 3.82
N LEU A 194 -4.60 6.36 4.31
CA LEU A 194 -4.62 6.04 5.73
C LEU A 194 -3.23 5.53 6.17
N ILE A 195 -2.74 6.07 7.29
CA ILE A 195 -1.58 5.51 7.99
C ILE A 195 -2.04 4.33 8.85
N VAL A 196 -1.31 3.23 8.75
CA VAL A 196 -1.56 2.03 9.55
C VAL A 196 -0.31 1.61 10.30
N ASN A 197 -0.53 1.07 11.50
CA ASN A 197 0.53 0.48 12.32
C ASN A 197 0.56 -1.05 12.18
N ALA A 198 1.72 -1.65 12.41
CA ALA A 198 1.83 -3.09 12.50
C ALA A 198 0.85 -3.64 13.56
N GLY A 199 0.10 -4.68 13.21
CA GLY A 199 -0.96 -5.28 14.04
C GLY A 199 -2.32 -4.57 13.94
N GLN A 200 -2.45 -3.46 13.25
CA GLN A 200 -3.74 -2.80 13.04
C GLN A 200 -4.62 -3.61 12.08
N LYS A 201 -5.89 -3.84 12.46
CA LYS A 201 -6.88 -4.50 11.60
C LYS A 201 -7.10 -3.69 10.31
N ILE A 202 -6.99 -4.36 9.16
CA ILE A 202 -7.17 -3.77 7.83
C ILE A 202 -8.30 -4.43 7.04
N GLY A 203 -8.70 -5.66 7.40
CA GLY A 203 -9.74 -6.40 6.70
C GLY A 203 -10.12 -7.68 7.41
N GLU A 204 -10.86 -8.53 6.71
CA GLU A 204 -11.21 -9.90 7.10
C GLU A 204 -10.87 -10.86 5.96
N VAL A 205 -10.38 -12.06 6.30
CA VAL A 205 -10.11 -13.12 5.33
C VAL A 205 -11.35 -13.47 4.53
N GLY A 206 -11.17 -13.84 3.28
CA GLY A 206 -12.28 -14.17 2.42
C GLY A 206 -11.92 -15.14 1.30
N ARG A 207 -12.75 -15.11 0.25
CA ARG A 207 -12.64 -15.95 -0.95
C ARG A 207 -12.89 -15.15 -2.22
N THR A 208 -12.77 -13.83 -2.17
CA THR A 208 -12.92 -13.00 -3.38
C THR A 208 -11.77 -13.26 -4.35
N GLY A 209 -12.01 -13.08 -5.64
CA GLY A 209 -11.00 -13.34 -6.67
C GLY A 209 -11.46 -14.36 -7.72
N ARG A 210 -10.91 -14.23 -8.93
CA ARG A 210 -11.40 -14.96 -10.11
C ARG A 210 -11.41 -16.49 -9.94
N LYS A 211 -10.40 -17.06 -9.30
CA LYS A 211 -10.29 -18.51 -9.07
C LYS A 211 -10.75 -18.92 -7.68
N THR A 212 -10.47 -18.09 -6.67
CA THR A 212 -10.72 -18.38 -5.27
C THR A 212 -12.20 -18.52 -4.95
N ILE A 213 -13.08 -17.77 -5.66
CA ILE A 213 -14.55 -17.86 -5.51
C ILE A 213 -15.15 -19.16 -6.04
N LEU A 214 -14.44 -19.91 -6.90
CA LEU A 214 -14.93 -21.15 -7.49
C LEU A 214 -15.11 -22.25 -6.42
N PRO A 215 -15.91 -23.32 -6.71
CA PRO A 215 -16.22 -24.36 -5.73
C PRO A 215 -15.01 -25.01 -5.05
N GLY A 216 -13.89 -25.18 -5.77
CA GLY A 216 -12.63 -25.75 -5.24
C GLY A 216 -11.75 -24.74 -4.48
N GLY A 217 -12.09 -23.45 -4.48
CA GLY A 217 -11.31 -22.43 -3.81
C GLY A 217 -11.38 -22.56 -2.28
N LYS A 218 -10.25 -22.28 -1.62
CA LYS A 218 -10.14 -22.27 -0.15
C LYS A 218 -10.23 -20.86 0.38
N THR A 219 -10.69 -20.69 1.61
CA THR A 219 -10.68 -19.44 2.34
C THR A 219 -9.28 -19.20 2.90
N HIS A 220 -8.63 -18.12 2.44
CA HIS A 220 -7.24 -17.82 2.79
C HIS A 220 -6.90 -16.35 2.60
N LEU A 221 -5.85 -15.91 3.26
CA LEU A 221 -5.15 -14.68 2.93
C LEU A 221 -4.03 -14.99 1.94
N HIS A 222 -4.05 -14.36 0.78
CA HIS A 222 -2.89 -14.31 -0.12
C HIS A 222 -2.11 -13.05 0.19
N ILE A 223 -0.86 -13.19 0.66
CA ILE A 223 -0.01 -12.07 1.06
C ILE A 223 1.32 -12.11 0.30
N GLY A 224 1.67 -10.99 -0.34
CA GLY A 224 2.95 -10.77 -1.01
C GLY A 224 3.68 -9.57 -0.45
N PHE A 225 5.01 -9.57 -0.57
CA PHE A 225 5.85 -8.40 -0.34
C PHE A 225 6.64 -8.09 -1.61
N LEU A 226 6.58 -6.83 -2.06
CA LEU A 226 7.28 -6.36 -3.24
C LEU A 226 8.20 -5.22 -2.81
N ARG A 227 9.50 -5.46 -2.85
CA ARG A 227 10.49 -4.41 -2.57
C ARG A 227 10.47 -3.37 -3.67
N SER A 228 10.49 -2.09 -3.31
CA SER A 228 10.57 -1.02 -4.28
C SER A 228 12.02 -0.80 -4.71
N GLU A 229 12.29 -1.02 -5.99
CA GLU A 229 13.59 -0.75 -6.62
C GLU A 229 13.44 0.38 -7.64
N ASN A 230 13.68 1.62 -7.21
CA ASN A 230 13.54 2.81 -8.05
C ASN A 230 12.14 2.92 -8.72
N GLY A 231 11.10 2.67 -7.95
CA GLY A 231 9.71 2.68 -8.45
C GLY A 231 9.25 1.36 -9.08
N TYR A 232 10.13 0.37 -9.22
CA TYR A 232 9.78 -0.96 -9.72
C TYR A 232 9.46 -1.89 -8.54
N PRO A 233 8.22 -2.42 -8.40
CA PRO A 233 7.89 -3.37 -7.35
C PRO A 233 8.41 -4.78 -7.70
N VAL A 234 9.47 -5.21 -7.03
CA VAL A 234 10.11 -6.50 -7.22
C VAL A 234 9.64 -7.48 -6.16
N PRO A 235 9.01 -8.61 -6.50
CA PRO A 235 8.60 -9.60 -5.52
C PRO A 235 9.77 -10.15 -4.73
N GLU A 236 9.58 -10.26 -3.43
CA GLU A 236 10.56 -10.80 -2.50
C GLU A 236 9.93 -11.93 -1.68
N GLU A 237 10.62 -13.06 -1.63
CA GLU A 237 10.25 -14.20 -0.80
C GLU A 237 10.48 -13.85 0.67
N PHE A 238 9.51 -14.13 1.58
CA PHE A 238 9.57 -13.75 2.99
C PHE A 238 8.96 -14.78 3.94
N ILE A 239 8.99 -16.06 3.56
CA ILE A 239 8.45 -17.17 4.40
C ILE A 239 9.09 -17.21 5.79
N ASP A 240 10.40 -16.92 5.88
CA ASP A 240 11.11 -16.89 7.17
C ASP A 240 10.65 -15.73 8.06
N ASP A 241 10.24 -14.60 7.46
CA ASP A 241 9.65 -13.49 8.20
C ASP A 241 8.25 -13.85 8.73
N LEU A 242 7.44 -14.52 7.92
CA LEU A 242 6.13 -15.04 8.36
C LEU A 242 6.31 -16.02 9.55
N ARG A 243 7.17 -17.02 9.43
CA ARG A 243 7.43 -17.99 10.49
C ARG A 243 7.99 -17.36 11.75
N ARG A 244 8.90 -16.40 11.62
CA ARG A 244 9.44 -15.64 12.75
C ARG A 244 8.37 -14.79 13.44
N SER A 245 7.45 -14.19 12.69
CA SER A 245 6.38 -13.36 13.23
C SER A 245 5.30 -14.20 13.92
N GLU A 246 5.03 -15.42 13.45
CA GLU A 246 4.14 -16.42 14.06
C GLU A 246 4.54 -16.74 15.50
N LEU A 247 5.83 -16.95 15.74
CA LEU A 247 6.37 -17.32 17.07
C LEU A 247 6.12 -16.25 18.16
N LYS A 248 5.72 -15.03 17.79
CA LYS A 248 5.44 -13.93 18.72
C LYS A 248 3.97 -13.84 19.13
N VAL A 249 3.09 -14.59 18.47
CA VAL A 249 1.64 -14.58 18.71
C VAL A 249 1.22 -15.72 19.67
N LYS A 250 2.08 -16.70 19.85
CA LYS A 250 1.95 -17.80 20.83
C LYS A 250 2.60 -17.39 22.15
#